data_e0f6eef7c47647d5f01cb6eff667dbcb
#
_entry.id   e0f6eef7c47647d5f01cb6eff667dbcb
#
_cell.length_a   1.000
_cell.length_b   1.000
_cell.length_c   1.000
_cell.angle_alpha   90.00
_cell.angle_beta   90.00
_cell.angle_gamma   90.00
#
_symmetry.space_group_name_H-M   'P 1'
#
loop_
_entity.id
_entity.type
_entity.pdbx_description
1 polymer ?
#
loop_
_entity_poly.entity_id
_entity_poly.type
_entity_poly.pdbx_seq_one_letter_code
_entity_poly.pdbx_strand_id
1 'polypeptide(L)'
;AVLDEALIQTYAIKDITPDSDFSSKTPPVLSDLQNILEGLTGAESMAIRLKKYTTGTFAGFLNMPTNVPLDNNLVVFSIRDMEEELRPIAMYSILNHVWTSVRRVQKKRLLIVDEAWWLMKYDIGSEFLLNIAKRARKYYLGLTTISQDVQDFLASPKGRPIITNSSIQVLMKQSPAAIDVVQQTFNLTDAEKYYLLEARVGLNQSQ
;
A
#
# COMPACT_ATOMS: atom_id res chain seq x y z
N ALA A 1 11.90 21.82 -10.80
CA ALA A 1 13.13 22.61 -11.04
C ALA A 1 14.28 22.12 -10.13
N VAL A 2 14.46 22.67 -8.91
CA VAL A 2 15.63 22.30 -8.05
C VAL A 2 15.68 20.82 -7.70
N LEU A 3 14.56 20.20 -7.32
CA LEU A 3 14.51 18.77 -7.00
C LEU A 3 14.80 17.89 -8.22
N ASP A 4 14.31 18.27 -9.41
CA ASP A 4 14.57 17.50 -10.64
C ASP A 4 16.05 17.53 -10.98
N GLU A 5 16.69 18.70 -10.84
CA GLU A 5 18.12 18.86 -11.01
C GLU A 5 18.90 18.01 -10.01
N ALA A 6 18.54 18.07 -8.73
CA ALA A 6 19.15 17.26 -7.68
C ALA A 6 19.04 15.75 -7.97
N LEU A 7 17.88 15.29 -8.43
CA LEU A 7 17.67 13.87 -8.79
C LEU A 7 18.57 13.47 -9.96
N ILE A 8 18.64 14.27 -11.03
CA ILE A 8 19.51 13.97 -12.19
C ILE A 8 20.98 13.89 -11.74
N GLN A 9 21.45 14.84 -10.95
CA GLN A 9 22.80 14.82 -10.42
C GLN A 9 23.07 13.62 -9.50
N THR A 10 22.09 13.25 -8.66
CA THR A 10 22.18 12.10 -7.75
C THR A 10 22.36 10.78 -8.52
N TYR A 11 21.70 10.61 -9.66
CA TYR A 11 21.91 9.44 -10.50
C TYR A 11 23.23 9.54 -11.28
N ALA A 12 23.60 10.73 -11.74
CA ALA A 12 24.82 10.95 -12.49
C ALA A 12 26.10 10.63 -11.70
N ILE A 13 26.14 10.92 -10.39
CA ILE A 13 27.31 10.54 -9.53
C ILE A 13 27.50 9.02 -9.38
N LYS A 14 26.49 8.22 -9.74
CA LYS A 14 26.57 6.74 -9.80
C LYS A 14 26.76 6.24 -11.25
N ASP A 15 27.10 7.10 -12.17
CA ASP A 15 27.22 6.83 -13.62
C ASP A 15 25.88 6.28 -14.21
N ILE A 16 24.76 6.68 -13.67
CA ILE A 16 23.44 6.28 -14.15
C ILE A 16 22.83 7.44 -14.94
N THR A 17 22.66 7.23 -16.24
CA THR A 17 22.01 8.15 -17.17
C THR A 17 20.83 7.45 -17.85
N PRO A 18 19.94 8.17 -18.56
CA PRO A 18 18.83 7.54 -19.28
C PRO A 18 19.22 6.42 -20.23
N ASP A 19 20.46 6.47 -20.77
CA ASP A 19 21.00 5.51 -21.74
C ASP A 19 21.84 4.39 -21.08
N SER A 20 21.96 4.40 -19.75
CA SER A 20 22.77 3.41 -19.03
C SER A 20 22.07 2.05 -18.92
N ASP A 21 22.86 0.97 -18.96
CA ASP A 21 22.39 -0.33 -18.49
C ASP A 21 22.36 -0.34 -16.95
N PHE A 22 21.14 -0.38 -16.40
CA PHE A 22 20.93 -0.33 -14.96
C PHE A 22 21.21 -1.66 -14.26
N SER A 23 21.35 -2.76 -14.98
CA SER A 23 21.47 -4.12 -14.40
C SER A 23 22.75 -4.31 -13.59
N SER A 24 23.81 -3.57 -13.94
CA SER A 24 25.13 -3.63 -13.30
C SER A 24 25.44 -2.47 -12.36
N LYS A 25 24.52 -1.51 -12.21
CA LYS A 25 24.76 -0.28 -11.44
C LYS A 25 24.15 -0.36 -10.05
N THR A 26 24.84 0.23 -9.08
CA THR A 26 24.30 0.40 -7.73
C THR A 26 23.47 1.67 -7.68
N PRO A 27 22.16 1.59 -7.41
CA PRO A 27 21.32 2.78 -7.34
C PRO A 27 21.71 3.68 -6.17
N PRO A 28 21.51 5.00 -6.29
CA PRO A 28 21.76 5.92 -5.20
C PRO A 28 20.80 5.68 -4.03
N VAL A 29 21.22 6.07 -2.83
CA VAL A 29 20.41 6.09 -1.62
C VAL A 29 20.04 7.53 -1.23
N LEU A 30 19.19 7.70 -0.22
CA LEU A 30 18.73 9.04 0.16
C LEU A 30 19.84 10.00 0.61
N SER A 31 20.91 9.49 1.22
CA SER A 31 22.07 10.31 1.59
C SER A 31 22.80 10.87 0.36
N ASP A 32 22.83 10.15 -0.76
CA ASP A 32 23.40 10.68 -1.99
C ASP A 32 22.59 11.91 -2.48
N LEU A 33 21.26 11.82 -2.43
CA LEU A 33 20.38 12.95 -2.77
C LEU A 33 20.54 14.12 -1.79
N GLN A 34 20.64 13.84 -0.48
CA GLN A 34 20.84 14.88 0.52
C GLN A 34 22.14 15.66 0.25
N ASN A 35 23.24 14.96 0.00
CA ASN A 35 24.53 15.60 -0.28
C ASN A 35 24.46 16.54 -1.51
N ILE A 36 23.76 16.14 -2.56
CA ILE A 36 23.53 17.00 -3.73
C ILE A 36 22.68 18.23 -3.35
N LEU A 37 21.60 18.03 -2.61
CA LEU A 37 20.72 19.13 -2.18
C LEU A 37 21.44 20.16 -1.29
N GLU A 38 22.37 19.72 -0.45
CA GLU A 38 23.18 20.60 0.40
C GLU A 38 24.11 21.51 -0.42
N GLY A 39 24.46 21.09 -1.65
CA GLY A 39 25.27 21.88 -2.59
C GLY A 39 24.47 22.80 -3.52
N LEU A 40 23.14 22.69 -3.54
CA LEU A 40 22.28 23.45 -4.46
C LEU A 40 21.61 24.64 -3.79
N THR A 41 21.77 25.82 -4.38
CA THR A 41 21.12 27.04 -3.90
C THR A 41 19.58 26.92 -3.97
N GLY A 42 18.90 27.21 -2.88
CA GLY A 42 17.43 27.13 -2.78
C GLY A 42 16.92 25.71 -2.44
N ALA A 43 17.79 24.77 -2.14
CA ALA A 43 17.43 23.40 -1.73
C ALA A 43 17.58 23.15 -0.20
N GLU A 44 18.01 24.15 0.56
CA GLU A 44 18.38 24.05 1.98
C GLU A 44 17.23 23.43 2.83
N SER A 45 16.00 23.87 2.60
CA SER A 45 14.85 23.36 3.33
C SER A 45 14.56 21.88 3.02
N MET A 46 14.82 21.42 1.78
CA MET A 46 14.67 20.02 1.37
C MET A 46 15.75 19.17 2.01
N ALA A 47 16.99 19.60 2.00
CA ALA A 47 18.12 18.90 2.63
C ALA A 47 17.89 18.71 4.13
N ILE A 48 17.43 19.74 4.85
CA ILE A 48 17.10 19.68 6.27
C ILE A 48 15.98 18.65 6.53
N ARG A 49 14.93 18.64 5.71
CA ARG A 49 13.82 17.68 5.86
C ARG A 49 14.24 16.24 5.59
N LEU A 50 15.17 16.01 4.67
CA LEU A 50 15.70 14.67 4.39
C LEU A 50 16.60 14.15 5.52
N LYS A 51 17.23 15.00 6.30
CA LYS A 51 18.17 14.63 7.36
C LYS A 51 17.56 13.62 8.35
N LYS A 52 16.27 13.70 8.62
CA LYS A 52 15.54 12.75 9.45
C LYS A 52 15.61 11.31 8.94
N TYR A 53 15.67 11.13 7.61
CA TYR A 53 15.65 9.85 6.93
C TYR A 53 17.03 9.37 6.46
N THR A 54 18.07 10.20 6.58
CA THR A 54 19.45 9.90 6.11
C THR A 54 20.41 9.68 7.25
N THR A 55 20.35 10.49 8.30
CA THR A 55 21.20 10.41 9.48
C THR A 55 20.44 10.44 10.80
N GLY A 56 19.13 10.74 10.74
CA GLY A 56 18.25 10.80 11.93
C GLY A 56 17.62 9.44 12.27
N THR A 57 16.55 9.52 13.04
CA THR A 57 15.86 8.35 13.63
C THR A 57 15.47 7.27 12.62
N PHE A 58 15.11 7.66 11.39
CA PHE A 58 14.59 6.75 10.36
C PHE A 58 15.61 6.35 9.28
N ALA A 59 16.89 6.69 9.47
CA ALA A 59 17.94 6.38 8.51
C ALA A 59 18.07 4.88 8.22
N GLY A 60 17.97 4.05 9.24
CA GLY A 60 18.05 2.60 9.11
C GLY A 60 16.95 1.96 8.29
N PHE A 61 15.83 2.66 8.06
CA PHE A 61 14.72 2.15 7.26
C PHE A 61 14.80 2.58 5.78
N LEU A 62 15.20 3.82 5.51
CA LEU A 62 15.11 4.38 4.15
C LEU A 62 16.46 4.62 3.48
N ASN A 63 17.55 4.78 4.26
CA ASN A 63 18.85 5.14 3.72
C ASN A 63 19.75 3.92 3.48
N MET A 64 19.24 2.95 2.75
CA MET A 64 20.00 1.75 2.38
C MET A 64 19.51 1.19 1.03
N PRO A 65 20.32 0.39 0.34
CA PRO A 65 19.87 -0.36 -0.82
C PRO A 65 18.71 -1.30 -0.46
N THR A 66 17.85 -1.55 -1.43
CA THR A 66 16.73 -2.50 -1.25
C THR A 66 17.28 -3.88 -0.89
N ASN A 67 16.88 -4.40 0.27
CA ASN A 67 17.32 -5.69 0.82
C ASN A 67 16.17 -6.70 0.95
N VAL A 68 14.97 -6.37 0.45
CA VAL A 68 13.79 -7.24 0.52
C VAL A 68 13.69 -8.03 -0.78
N PRO A 69 13.72 -9.39 -0.73
CA PRO A 69 13.52 -10.22 -1.92
C PRO A 69 12.05 -10.15 -2.33
N LEU A 70 11.79 -9.58 -3.52
CA LEU A 70 10.42 -9.36 -4.03
C LEU A 70 10.05 -10.33 -5.17
N ASP A 71 10.93 -11.27 -5.50
CA ASP A 71 10.73 -12.21 -6.62
C ASP A 71 10.08 -13.53 -6.20
N ASN A 72 9.68 -13.65 -4.94
CA ASN A 72 9.02 -14.84 -4.42
C ASN A 72 7.56 -14.95 -4.90
N ASN A 73 7.05 -16.19 -4.95
CA ASN A 73 5.64 -16.45 -5.29
C ASN A 73 4.67 -15.93 -4.22
N LEU A 74 5.11 -15.86 -2.97
CA LEU A 74 4.40 -15.25 -1.85
C LEU A 74 5.28 -14.19 -1.22
N VAL A 75 4.80 -12.96 -1.19
CA VAL A 75 5.45 -11.82 -0.53
C VAL A 75 4.44 -11.21 0.44
N VAL A 76 4.85 -11.05 1.69
CA VAL A 76 4.03 -10.45 2.74
C VAL A 76 4.71 -9.19 3.25
N PHE A 77 4.00 -8.08 3.20
CA PHE A 77 4.43 -6.82 3.79
C PHE A 77 3.70 -6.60 5.12
N SER A 78 4.41 -6.69 6.23
CA SER A 78 3.86 -6.33 7.54
C SER A 78 4.30 -4.92 7.92
N ILE A 79 3.34 -4.03 8.09
CA ILE A 79 3.56 -2.64 8.51
C ILE A 79 2.91 -2.33 9.87
N ARG A 80 2.40 -3.37 10.53
CA ARG A 80 1.64 -3.25 11.78
C ARG A 80 2.48 -2.61 12.90
N ASP A 81 3.70 -3.11 13.07
CA ASP A 81 4.59 -2.71 14.17
C ASP A 81 5.50 -1.53 13.82
N MET A 82 5.28 -0.93 12.62
CA MET A 82 6.01 0.22 12.16
C MET A 82 5.54 1.49 12.87
N GLU A 83 6.47 2.40 13.15
CA GLU A 83 6.16 3.72 13.69
C GLU A 83 5.16 4.46 12.82
N GLU A 84 4.18 5.12 13.43
CA GLU A 84 3.06 5.76 12.74
C GLU A 84 3.51 6.75 11.67
N GLU A 85 4.60 7.47 11.94
CA GLU A 85 5.16 8.46 11.02
C GLU A 85 5.78 7.84 9.75
N LEU A 86 6.29 6.60 9.82
CA LEU A 86 6.84 5.88 8.68
C LEU A 86 5.79 5.14 7.85
N ARG A 87 4.65 4.82 8.46
CA ARG A 87 3.61 4.02 7.78
C ARG A 87 3.13 4.59 6.45
N PRO A 88 2.86 5.90 6.30
CA PRO A 88 2.44 6.46 5.00
C PRO A 88 3.53 6.31 3.93
N ILE A 89 4.81 6.46 4.30
CA ILE A 89 5.95 6.34 3.38
C ILE A 89 6.12 4.87 2.95
N ALA A 90 6.10 3.95 3.92
CA ALA A 90 6.17 2.51 3.65
C ALA A 90 5.01 2.06 2.76
N MET A 91 3.79 2.47 3.10
CA MET A 91 2.59 2.19 2.33
C MET A 91 2.73 2.67 0.89
N TYR A 92 3.13 3.92 0.68
CA TYR A 92 3.35 4.45 -0.67
C TYR A 92 4.37 3.63 -1.45
N SER A 93 5.51 3.29 -0.83
CA SER A 93 6.57 2.51 -1.46
C SER A 93 6.09 1.11 -1.84
N ILE A 94 5.38 0.42 -0.95
CA ILE A 94 4.81 -0.92 -1.19
C ILE A 94 3.76 -0.86 -2.32
N LEU A 95 2.81 0.06 -2.24
CA LEU A 95 1.75 0.19 -3.23
C LEU A 95 2.30 0.53 -4.62
N ASN A 96 3.28 1.42 -4.69
CA ASN A 96 3.96 1.77 -5.93
C ASN A 96 4.73 0.57 -6.51
N HIS A 97 5.43 -0.19 -5.66
CA HIS A 97 6.11 -1.42 -6.08
C HIS A 97 5.13 -2.45 -6.65
N VAL A 98 4.04 -2.73 -5.93
CA VAL A 98 2.99 -3.66 -6.36
C VAL A 98 2.43 -3.24 -7.73
N TRP A 99 2.07 -1.95 -7.87
CA TRP A 99 1.50 -1.44 -9.11
C TRP A 99 2.47 -1.52 -10.30
N THR A 100 3.73 -1.16 -10.08
CA THR A 100 4.78 -1.24 -11.10
C THR A 100 5.02 -2.68 -11.52
N SER A 101 5.11 -3.60 -10.56
CA SER A 101 5.29 -5.03 -10.81
C SER A 101 4.12 -5.65 -11.59
N VAL A 102 2.89 -5.26 -11.26
CA VAL A 102 1.68 -5.74 -11.93
C VAL A 102 1.63 -5.27 -13.38
N ARG A 103 2.02 -4.03 -13.66
CA ARG A 103 2.03 -3.47 -15.02
C ARG A 103 3.18 -3.98 -15.88
N ARG A 104 4.34 -4.22 -15.27
CA ARG A 104 5.56 -4.63 -16.00
C ARG A 104 5.44 -6.03 -16.57
N VAL A 105 4.89 -6.96 -15.83
CA VAL A 105 4.77 -8.36 -16.22
C VAL A 105 3.33 -8.83 -16.03
N GLN A 106 2.66 -9.15 -17.12
CA GLN A 106 1.29 -9.67 -17.06
C GLN A 106 1.32 -11.16 -16.70
N LYS A 107 1.01 -11.46 -15.45
CA LYS A 107 0.80 -12.84 -14.94
C LYS A 107 -0.35 -12.83 -13.93
N LYS A 108 -0.97 -13.97 -13.73
CA LYS A 108 -2.02 -14.14 -12.71
C LYS A 108 -1.43 -13.87 -11.33
N ARG A 109 -2.03 -12.96 -10.56
CA ARG A 109 -1.63 -12.59 -9.20
C ARG A 109 -2.87 -12.38 -8.33
N LEU A 110 -2.66 -12.53 -7.04
CA LEU A 110 -3.61 -12.10 -6.01
C LEU A 110 -2.94 -11.03 -5.15
N LEU A 111 -3.62 -9.94 -4.95
CA LEU A 111 -3.31 -8.93 -3.95
C LEU A 111 -4.33 -9.05 -2.83
N ILE A 112 -3.86 -9.45 -1.66
CA ILE A 112 -4.69 -9.57 -0.46
C ILE A 112 -4.32 -8.40 0.45
N VAL A 113 -5.31 -7.62 0.82
CA VAL A 113 -5.17 -6.46 1.73
C VAL A 113 -5.99 -6.76 2.97
N ASP A 114 -5.29 -7.16 4.01
CA ASP A 114 -5.90 -7.36 5.33
C ASP A 114 -6.03 -6.01 6.05
N GLU A 115 -7.04 -5.89 6.90
CA GLU A 115 -7.42 -4.64 7.57
C GLU A 115 -7.52 -3.44 6.59
N ALA A 116 -8.20 -3.68 5.47
CA ALA A 116 -8.29 -2.71 4.36
C ALA A 116 -8.88 -1.36 4.79
N TRP A 117 -9.73 -1.33 5.83
CA TRP A 117 -10.27 -0.10 6.42
C TRP A 117 -9.16 0.87 6.84
N TRP A 118 -8.04 0.32 7.32
CA TRP A 118 -6.91 1.14 7.73
C TRP A 118 -6.27 1.85 6.53
N LEU A 119 -6.11 1.13 5.41
CA LEU A 119 -5.61 1.72 4.16
C LEU A 119 -6.56 2.83 3.63
N MET A 120 -7.86 2.67 3.86
CA MET A 120 -8.88 3.61 3.44
C MET A 120 -8.84 4.97 4.18
N LYS A 121 -8.18 5.04 5.35
CA LYS A 121 -7.95 6.29 6.09
C LYS A 121 -7.02 7.25 5.36
N TYR A 122 -6.15 6.73 4.50
CA TYR A 122 -5.17 7.53 3.74
C TYR A 122 -5.63 7.71 2.30
N ASP A 123 -5.56 8.94 1.79
CA ASP A 123 -5.95 9.23 0.40
C ASP A 123 -5.18 8.37 -0.61
N ILE A 124 -3.87 8.20 -0.41
CA ILE A 124 -3.01 7.36 -1.27
C ILE A 124 -3.50 5.92 -1.27
N GLY A 125 -3.81 5.35 -0.09
CA GLY A 125 -4.28 3.97 0.04
C GLY A 125 -5.65 3.76 -0.58
N SER A 126 -6.60 4.65 -0.27
CA SER A 126 -7.97 4.57 -0.80
C SER A 126 -8.02 4.76 -2.31
N GLU A 127 -7.21 5.67 -2.87
CA GLU A 127 -7.09 5.88 -4.31
C GLU A 127 -6.47 4.66 -5.00
N PHE A 128 -5.43 4.09 -4.40
CA PHE A 128 -4.81 2.87 -4.90
C PHE A 128 -5.82 1.72 -4.97
N LEU A 129 -6.53 1.43 -3.87
CA LEU A 129 -7.52 0.34 -3.83
C LEU A 129 -8.65 0.56 -4.85
N LEU A 130 -9.15 1.77 -4.99
CA LEU A 130 -10.16 2.10 -5.98
C LEU A 130 -9.65 1.88 -7.41
N ASN A 131 -8.44 2.33 -7.71
CA ASN A 131 -7.83 2.15 -9.04
C ASN A 131 -7.61 0.67 -9.37
N ILE A 132 -7.14 -0.12 -8.39
CA ILE A 132 -6.99 -1.57 -8.57
C ILE A 132 -8.35 -2.22 -8.75
N ALA A 133 -9.35 -1.95 -7.90
CA ALA A 133 -10.67 -2.55 -8.01
C ALA A 133 -11.30 -2.34 -9.41
N LYS A 134 -11.08 -1.17 -10.01
CA LYS A 134 -11.57 -0.84 -11.36
C LYS A 134 -10.76 -1.47 -12.49
N ARG A 135 -9.49 -1.75 -12.30
CA ARG A 135 -8.54 -2.08 -13.39
C ARG A 135 -7.88 -3.46 -13.27
N ALA A 136 -7.99 -4.12 -12.11
CA ALA A 136 -7.30 -5.37 -11.79
C ALA A 136 -7.45 -6.43 -12.89
N ARG A 137 -8.67 -6.60 -13.40
CA ARG A 137 -8.99 -7.56 -14.44
C ARG A 137 -8.11 -7.42 -15.69
N LYS A 138 -7.79 -6.18 -16.10
CA LYS A 138 -6.94 -5.89 -17.27
C LYS A 138 -5.50 -6.42 -17.09
N TYR A 139 -5.07 -6.56 -15.84
CA TYR A 139 -3.70 -6.96 -15.48
C TYR A 139 -3.64 -8.38 -14.89
N TYR A 140 -4.68 -9.18 -15.06
CA TYR A 140 -4.80 -10.52 -14.47
C TYR A 140 -4.58 -10.54 -12.96
N LEU A 141 -4.97 -9.46 -12.28
CA LEU A 141 -4.87 -9.30 -10.84
C LEU A 141 -6.21 -9.55 -10.18
N GLY A 142 -6.28 -10.46 -9.20
CA GLY A 142 -7.37 -10.56 -8.26
C GLY A 142 -7.09 -9.64 -7.06
N LEU A 143 -8.05 -8.82 -6.66
CA LEU A 143 -8.00 -8.03 -5.43
C LEU A 143 -8.92 -8.65 -4.40
N THR A 144 -8.39 -8.95 -3.21
CA THR A 144 -9.15 -9.33 -2.04
C THR A 144 -8.91 -8.30 -0.94
N THR A 145 -9.97 -7.64 -0.50
CA THR A 145 -9.93 -6.74 0.67
C THR A 145 -10.64 -7.42 1.83
N ILE A 146 -9.98 -7.45 2.99
CA ILE A 146 -10.52 -8.00 4.24
C ILE A 146 -10.67 -6.83 5.21
N SER A 147 -11.82 -6.73 5.84
CA SER A 147 -12.09 -5.69 6.84
C SER A 147 -13.02 -6.23 7.91
N GLN A 148 -12.75 -5.88 9.15
CA GLN A 148 -13.60 -6.22 10.30
C GLN A 148 -14.76 -5.24 10.45
N ASP A 149 -14.56 -3.99 10.04
CA ASP A 149 -15.56 -2.93 10.15
C ASP A 149 -15.95 -2.37 8.78
N VAL A 150 -17.23 -2.55 8.45
CA VAL A 150 -17.82 -2.04 7.20
C VAL A 150 -18.00 -0.52 7.28
N GLN A 151 -18.31 0.03 8.46
CA GLN A 151 -18.52 1.47 8.62
C GLN A 151 -17.23 2.24 8.40
N ASP A 152 -16.13 1.79 9.01
CA ASP A 152 -14.81 2.39 8.81
C ASP A 152 -14.36 2.32 7.34
N PHE A 153 -14.66 1.19 6.68
CA PHE A 153 -14.38 1.06 5.25
C PHE A 153 -15.20 2.03 4.39
N LEU A 154 -16.48 2.24 4.74
CA LEU A 154 -17.39 3.15 4.05
C LEU A 154 -17.22 4.62 4.44
N ALA A 155 -16.47 4.93 5.50
CA ALA A 155 -16.16 6.31 5.88
C ALA A 155 -15.42 7.05 4.76
N SER A 156 -14.64 6.32 3.95
CA SER A 156 -14.10 6.86 2.70
C SER A 156 -15.15 6.81 1.57
N PRO A 157 -15.37 7.90 0.81
CA PRO A 157 -16.29 7.90 -0.34
C PRO A 157 -15.86 6.90 -1.43
N LYS A 158 -14.63 6.40 -1.38
CA LYS A 158 -14.08 5.40 -2.28
C LYS A 158 -14.45 3.96 -1.87
N GLY A 159 -14.93 3.73 -0.65
CA GLY A 159 -15.28 2.41 -0.12
C GLY A 159 -16.44 1.77 -0.87
N ARG A 160 -17.55 2.48 -1.04
CA ARG A 160 -18.72 1.95 -1.76
C ARG A 160 -18.41 1.51 -3.19
N PRO A 161 -17.70 2.29 -4.04
CA PRO A 161 -17.28 1.83 -5.36
C PRO A 161 -16.39 0.58 -5.35
N ILE A 162 -15.56 0.36 -4.33
CA ILE A 162 -14.74 -0.85 -4.20
C ILE A 162 -15.65 -2.05 -3.95
N ILE A 163 -16.61 -1.95 -3.01
CA ILE A 163 -17.58 -3.01 -2.71
C ILE A 163 -18.40 -3.36 -3.96
N THR A 164 -18.92 -2.37 -4.67
CA THR A 164 -19.77 -2.61 -5.87
C THR A 164 -18.99 -3.21 -7.04
N ASN A 165 -17.67 -3.04 -7.11
CA ASN A 165 -16.81 -3.70 -8.10
C ASN A 165 -16.34 -5.10 -7.66
N SER A 166 -16.64 -5.53 -6.44
CA SER A 166 -16.29 -6.86 -5.92
C SER A 166 -17.33 -7.89 -6.38
N SER A 167 -16.93 -8.81 -7.26
CA SER A 167 -17.81 -9.85 -7.80
C SER A 167 -18.15 -10.94 -6.78
N ILE A 168 -17.32 -11.11 -5.76
CA ILE A 168 -17.51 -12.07 -4.67
C ILE A 168 -17.46 -11.28 -3.37
N GLN A 169 -18.49 -11.45 -2.54
CA GLN A 169 -18.60 -10.82 -1.23
C GLN A 169 -18.80 -11.93 -0.20
N VAL A 170 -17.89 -12.02 0.75
CA VAL A 170 -17.91 -13.02 1.82
C VAL A 170 -18.23 -12.30 3.13
N LEU A 171 -19.40 -12.54 3.67
CA LEU A 171 -19.86 -11.95 4.92
C LEU A 171 -19.79 -13.01 6.02
N MET A 172 -19.09 -12.70 7.08
CA MET A 172 -18.95 -13.53 8.26
C MET A 172 -19.91 -13.06 9.36
N LYS A 173 -19.87 -13.69 10.53
CA LYS A 173 -20.68 -13.30 11.68
C LYS A 173 -20.56 -11.82 11.97
N GLN A 174 -21.69 -11.17 12.18
CA GLN A 174 -21.78 -9.76 12.52
C GLN A 174 -22.31 -9.55 13.93
N SER A 175 -21.90 -8.44 14.55
CA SER A 175 -22.50 -8.02 15.83
C SER A 175 -23.88 -7.40 15.60
N PRO A 176 -24.79 -7.48 16.60
CA PRO A 176 -26.08 -6.79 16.52
C PRO A 176 -25.97 -5.28 16.26
N ALA A 177 -24.89 -4.65 16.71
CA ALA A 177 -24.64 -3.21 16.49
C ALA A 177 -24.26 -2.86 15.06
N ALA A 178 -23.60 -3.77 14.33
CA ALA A 178 -23.11 -3.53 12.96
C ALA A 178 -24.06 -4.07 11.87
N ILE A 179 -24.96 -4.99 12.22
CA ILE A 179 -25.72 -5.77 11.24
C ILE A 179 -26.64 -4.92 10.36
N ASP A 180 -27.20 -3.82 10.86
CA ASP A 180 -28.10 -2.97 10.07
C ASP A 180 -27.35 -2.24 8.95
N VAL A 181 -26.13 -1.78 9.22
CA VAL A 181 -25.27 -1.16 8.21
C VAL A 181 -24.85 -2.18 7.17
N VAL A 182 -24.51 -3.41 7.60
CA VAL A 182 -24.18 -4.51 6.69
C VAL A 182 -25.38 -4.86 5.82
N GLN A 183 -26.56 -5.01 6.40
CA GLN A 183 -27.79 -5.29 5.64
C GLN A 183 -28.05 -4.26 4.56
N GLN A 184 -27.95 -2.98 4.90
CA GLN A 184 -28.17 -1.89 3.94
C GLN A 184 -27.08 -1.82 2.86
N THR A 185 -25.80 -2.05 3.24
CA THR A 185 -24.67 -1.96 2.33
C THR A 185 -24.69 -3.05 1.28
N PHE A 186 -25.06 -4.27 1.67
CA PHE A 186 -25.04 -5.46 0.81
C PHE A 186 -26.44 -5.86 0.31
N ASN A 187 -27.50 -5.07 0.62
CA ASN A 187 -28.90 -5.32 0.27
C ASN A 187 -29.38 -6.70 0.71
N LEU A 188 -29.08 -7.08 1.96
CA LEU A 188 -29.45 -8.38 2.49
C LEU A 188 -30.93 -8.42 2.88
N THR A 189 -31.54 -9.58 2.68
CA THR A 189 -32.85 -9.90 3.21
C THR A 189 -32.81 -10.10 4.74
N ASP A 190 -33.97 -10.06 5.40
CA ASP A 190 -34.06 -10.32 6.84
C ASP A 190 -33.61 -11.75 7.22
N ALA A 191 -33.82 -12.71 6.32
CA ALA A 191 -33.34 -14.08 6.51
C ALA A 191 -31.80 -14.15 6.47
N GLU A 192 -31.15 -13.48 5.51
CA GLU A 192 -29.68 -13.42 5.41
C GLU A 192 -29.08 -12.69 6.61
N LYS A 193 -29.70 -11.59 7.04
CA LYS A 193 -29.34 -10.88 8.27
C LYS A 193 -29.33 -11.82 9.47
N TYR A 194 -30.39 -12.60 9.64
CA TYR A 194 -30.50 -13.58 10.73
C TYR A 194 -29.36 -14.60 10.69
N TYR A 195 -29.03 -15.15 9.51
CA TYR A 195 -27.92 -16.08 9.36
C TYR A 195 -26.56 -15.47 9.78
N LEU A 196 -26.31 -14.20 9.48
CA LEU A 196 -25.08 -13.53 9.90
C LEU A 196 -25.00 -13.31 11.41
N LEU A 197 -26.11 -13.10 12.08
CA LEU A 197 -26.15 -12.97 13.55
C LEU A 197 -25.91 -14.31 14.24
N GLU A 198 -26.50 -15.39 13.71
CA GLU A 198 -26.44 -16.73 14.28
C GLU A 198 -25.23 -17.55 13.84
N ALA A 199 -24.44 -17.06 12.87
CA ALA A 199 -23.26 -17.73 12.36
C ALA A 199 -22.32 -18.13 13.51
N ARG A 200 -21.93 -19.42 13.57
CA ARG A 200 -21.02 -19.91 14.59
C ARG A 200 -19.60 -19.43 14.29
N VAL A 201 -18.97 -18.84 15.27
CA VAL A 201 -17.50 -18.64 15.24
C VAL A 201 -16.89 -20.02 15.47
N GLY A 202 -16.09 -20.50 14.54
CA GLY A 202 -15.40 -21.77 14.70
C GLY A 202 -14.61 -21.78 16.00
N LEU A 203 -15.02 -22.60 16.95
CA LEU A 203 -14.22 -22.91 18.12
C LEU A 203 -13.01 -23.69 17.57
N ASN A 204 -11.81 -23.19 17.76
CA ASN A 204 -10.61 -24.01 17.71
C ASN A 204 -10.81 -25.14 18.71
N GLN A 205 -11.16 -26.34 18.23
CA GLN A 205 -11.06 -27.55 19.01
C GLN A 205 -9.56 -27.90 19.07
N SER A 206 -8.84 -27.20 19.92
CA SER A 206 -7.60 -27.69 20.49
C SER A 206 -7.97 -28.35 21.82
N GLN A 207 -8.28 -29.62 21.76
CA GLN A 207 -8.04 -30.55 22.85
C GLN A 207 -6.89 -31.45 22.48
#